data_16b2c4eb3ffa7ac34cf2da95958ffea4
#
_entry.id   16b2c4eb3ffa7ac34cf2da95958ffea4
#
_cell.length_a   1.000
_cell.length_b   1.000
_cell.length_c   1.000
_cell.angle_alpha   90.00
_cell.angle_beta   90.00
_cell.angle_gamma   90.00
#
_symmetry.space_group_name_H-M   'P 1'
#
loop_
_entity.id
_entity.type
_entity.pdbx_description
1 polymer ?
#
loop_
_entity_poly.entity_id
_entity_poly.type
_entity_poly.pdbx_seq_one_letter_code
_entity_poly.pdbx_strand_id
1 'polypeptide(L)'
;MTTFKSMLLTDRKRIVIKLGGSMLEGLQSGFFTKFHEMKSAGYEIVIVHGGGPSINTALKKNAIASNIDNGIRVTCDQSIAIVRDVLIGEVNPSLVHQLNREGIDAIGLSGFDGKLLSCTLLDKERYGFVGDIQQVNDRLLVKLLASGIVPVVSCIGATECGKPLNINADTVASKIALAIGAESLLFVTDTPGIKIGNEIQSTVSPSDIAKWIEAGDIYGGMIPKVNAAIDCLDAGVPSVQIADQHLSGTTIGFEEVFS
;
A
#
# COMPACT_ATOMS: atom_id res chain seq x y z
N MET A 1 -5.00 16.21 28.61
CA MET A 1 -4.60 16.08 27.18
C MET A 1 -4.70 14.65 26.64
N THR A 2 -5.02 13.67 27.46
CA THR A 2 -5.09 12.24 27.08
C THR A 2 -6.45 11.82 26.49
N THR A 3 -7.50 12.58 26.72
CA THR A 3 -8.89 12.20 26.38
C THR A 3 -9.26 12.39 24.90
N PHE A 4 -8.62 13.30 24.19
CA PHE A 4 -8.94 13.56 22.77
C PHE A 4 -8.30 12.52 21.82
N LYS A 5 -7.15 11.96 22.20
CA LYS A 5 -6.46 10.91 21.42
C LYS A 5 -7.17 9.56 21.51
N SER A 6 -7.80 9.26 22.63
CA SER A 6 -8.53 8.01 22.87
C SER A 6 -9.88 7.96 22.13
N MET A 7 -10.57 9.10 22.01
CA MET A 7 -11.89 9.16 21.37
C MET A 7 -11.88 9.10 19.83
N LEU A 8 -10.74 9.40 19.18
CA LEU A 8 -10.62 9.37 17.72
C LEU A 8 -10.19 7.99 17.15
N LEU A 9 -9.79 7.06 18.01
CA LEU A 9 -9.23 5.77 17.55
C LEU A 9 -10.16 4.56 17.80
N THR A 10 -11.20 4.69 18.62
CA THR A 10 -11.83 3.51 19.25
C THR A 10 -13.09 2.95 18.60
N ASP A 11 -13.63 3.55 17.50
CA ASP A 11 -14.90 3.03 16.93
C ASP A 11 -15.05 3.15 15.41
N ARG A 12 -13.99 3.54 14.69
CA ARG A 12 -14.08 3.71 13.24
C ARG A 12 -13.34 2.59 12.52
N LYS A 13 -14.06 1.94 11.61
CA LYS A 13 -13.51 0.89 10.74
C LYS A 13 -12.59 1.52 9.69
N ARG A 14 -11.28 1.32 9.83
CA ARG A 14 -10.28 1.83 8.90
C ARG A 14 -9.68 0.72 8.08
N ILE A 15 -9.47 1.01 6.81
CA ILE A 15 -8.85 0.08 5.86
C ILE A 15 -7.79 0.83 5.06
N VAL A 16 -6.68 0.16 4.80
CA VAL A 16 -5.69 0.62 3.83
C VAL A 16 -5.79 -0.23 2.57
N ILE A 17 -5.90 0.40 1.42
CA ILE A 17 -5.89 -0.28 0.12
C ILE A 17 -4.57 0.07 -0.58
N LYS A 18 -3.74 -0.94 -0.80
CA LYS A 18 -2.52 -0.80 -1.60
C LYS A 18 -2.79 -1.23 -3.04
N LEU A 19 -2.62 -0.30 -3.98
CA LEU A 19 -2.78 -0.56 -5.40
C LEU A 19 -1.44 -0.95 -6.03
N GLY A 20 -1.38 -2.14 -6.63
CA GLY A 20 -0.25 -2.61 -7.43
C GLY A 20 -0.09 -1.79 -8.72
N GLY A 21 1.11 -1.81 -9.30
CA GLY A 21 1.43 -0.99 -10.47
C GLY A 21 0.56 -1.27 -11.69
N SER A 22 0.17 -2.52 -11.94
CA SER A 22 -0.73 -2.91 -13.03
C SER A 22 -2.15 -2.35 -12.88
N MET A 23 -2.59 -2.04 -11.65
CA MET A 23 -3.91 -1.46 -11.38
C MET A 23 -3.98 0.04 -11.71
N LEU A 24 -2.84 0.71 -11.83
CA LEU A 24 -2.77 2.16 -12.02
C LEU A 24 -3.02 2.60 -13.48
N GLU A 25 -3.00 1.66 -14.42
CA GLU A 25 -3.33 1.94 -15.83
C GLU A 25 -4.84 2.18 -16.06
N GLY A 26 -5.68 1.82 -15.11
CA GLY A 26 -7.11 2.09 -15.09
C GLY A 26 -7.87 1.18 -14.14
N LEU A 27 -8.51 1.78 -13.14
CA LEU A 27 -9.42 1.07 -12.25
C LEU A 27 -10.74 0.79 -12.98
N GLN A 28 -11.26 -0.42 -12.81
CA GLN A 28 -12.52 -0.83 -13.46
C GLN A 28 -13.74 -0.47 -12.60
N SER A 29 -14.92 -0.47 -13.22
CA SER A 29 -16.19 -0.14 -12.55
C SER A 29 -16.45 -0.98 -11.28
N GLY A 30 -16.03 -2.25 -11.28
CA GLY A 30 -16.16 -3.13 -10.11
C GLY A 30 -15.41 -2.63 -8.87
N PHE A 31 -14.24 -2.03 -9.05
CA PHE A 31 -13.50 -1.38 -7.96
C PHE A 31 -14.32 -0.26 -7.33
N PHE A 32 -14.83 0.65 -8.15
CA PHE A 32 -15.59 1.81 -7.65
C PHE A 32 -16.90 1.40 -6.98
N THR A 33 -17.61 0.42 -7.55
CA THR A 33 -18.82 -0.15 -6.92
C THR A 33 -18.51 -0.64 -5.51
N LYS A 34 -17.50 -1.49 -5.38
CA LYS A 34 -17.11 -2.06 -4.08
C LYS A 34 -16.59 -1.00 -3.11
N PHE A 35 -15.82 -0.03 -3.63
CA PHE A 35 -15.33 1.10 -2.83
C PHE A 35 -16.49 1.90 -2.23
N HIS A 36 -17.53 2.21 -3.01
CA HIS A 36 -18.73 2.91 -2.53
C HIS A 36 -19.51 2.09 -1.51
N GLU A 37 -19.62 0.76 -1.70
CA GLU A 37 -20.23 -0.13 -0.71
C GLU A 37 -19.48 -0.05 0.64
N MET A 38 -18.15 -0.10 0.61
CA MET A 38 -17.33 0.01 1.83
C MET A 38 -17.50 1.38 2.49
N LYS A 39 -17.49 2.49 1.72
CA LYS A 39 -17.77 3.83 2.25
C LYS A 39 -19.14 3.92 2.88
N SER A 40 -20.17 3.34 2.23
CA SER A 40 -21.54 3.30 2.75
C SER A 40 -21.69 2.44 4.01
N ALA A 41 -20.86 1.42 4.16
CA ALA A 41 -20.75 0.62 5.37
C ALA A 41 -19.96 1.30 6.51
N GLY A 42 -19.51 2.56 6.30
CA GLY A 42 -18.84 3.39 7.31
C GLY A 42 -17.32 3.25 7.36
N TYR A 43 -16.71 2.60 6.37
CA TYR A 43 -15.25 2.47 6.32
C TYR A 43 -14.55 3.79 5.98
N GLU A 44 -13.53 4.12 6.75
CA GLU A 44 -12.53 5.14 6.45
C GLU A 44 -11.38 4.50 5.67
N ILE A 45 -11.10 4.98 4.45
CA ILE A 45 -10.19 4.30 3.51
C ILE A 45 -9.00 5.21 3.18
N VAL A 46 -7.78 4.67 3.31
CA VAL A 46 -6.56 5.26 2.77
C VAL A 46 -6.09 4.42 1.58
N ILE A 47 -5.73 5.07 0.49
CA ILE A 47 -5.12 4.40 -0.66
C ILE A 47 -3.61 4.65 -0.64
N VAL A 48 -2.83 3.59 -0.85
CA VAL A 48 -1.39 3.66 -1.07
C VAL A 48 -1.09 3.10 -2.46
N HIS A 49 -0.25 3.77 -3.24
CA HIS A 49 0.09 3.29 -4.57
C HIS A 49 1.59 3.29 -4.82
N GLY A 50 2.03 2.34 -5.62
CA GLY A 50 3.34 2.33 -6.24
C GLY A 50 3.32 3.04 -7.61
N GLY A 51 4.20 2.64 -8.52
CA GLY A 51 4.28 3.20 -9.87
C GLY A 51 5.33 2.50 -10.73
N GLY A 52 5.60 1.21 -10.42
CA GLY A 52 6.65 0.44 -11.07
C GLY A 52 6.70 0.55 -12.60
N PRO A 53 5.61 0.31 -13.35
CA PRO A 53 5.57 0.44 -14.80
C PRO A 53 5.93 1.84 -15.29
N SER A 54 5.29 2.88 -14.76
CA SER A 54 5.56 4.29 -15.13
C SER A 54 7.01 4.67 -14.81
N ILE A 55 7.53 4.28 -13.64
CA ILE A 55 8.94 4.51 -13.26
C ILE A 55 9.87 3.81 -14.27
N ASN A 56 9.62 2.54 -14.62
CA ASN A 56 10.45 1.81 -15.58
C ASN A 56 10.47 2.50 -16.94
N THR A 57 9.32 2.96 -17.40
CA THR A 57 9.18 3.71 -18.66
C THR A 57 9.99 5.01 -18.61
N ALA A 58 9.88 5.77 -17.53
CA ALA A 58 10.60 7.04 -17.37
C ALA A 58 12.12 6.82 -17.26
N LEU A 59 12.58 5.83 -16.50
CA LEU A 59 14.00 5.49 -16.40
C LEU A 59 14.57 5.07 -17.75
N LYS A 60 13.84 4.23 -18.50
CA LYS A 60 14.25 3.82 -19.85
C LYS A 60 14.36 5.02 -20.82
N LYS A 61 13.43 5.95 -20.77
CA LYS A 61 13.49 7.21 -21.59
C LYS A 61 14.73 8.04 -21.28
N ASN A 62 15.23 7.98 -20.05
CA ASN A 62 16.42 8.70 -19.59
C ASN A 62 17.70 7.85 -19.67
N ALA A 63 17.67 6.68 -20.29
CA ALA A 63 18.80 5.74 -20.41
C ALA A 63 19.40 5.32 -19.04
N ILE A 64 18.57 5.26 -17.99
CA ILE A 64 18.96 4.82 -16.64
C ILE A 64 18.50 3.38 -16.43
N ALA A 65 19.43 2.52 -16.02
CA ALA A 65 19.12 1.12 -15.71
C ALA A 65 18.22 1.03 -14.46
N SER A 66 17.23 0.14 -14.52
CA SER A 66 16.39 -0.19 -13.39
C SER A 66 16.83 -1.53 -12.80
N ASN A 67 17.23 -1.54 -11.55
CA ASN A 67 17.58 -2.75 -10.81
C ASN A 67 16.67 -2.92 -9.60
N ILE A 68 16.23 -4.17 -9.36
CA ILE A 68 15.42 -4.55 -8.20
C ILE A 68 16.16 -5.67 -7.46
N ASP A 69 16.40 -5.47 -6.19
CA ASP A 69 17.02 -6.45 -5.30
C ASP A 69 16.05 -6.74 -4.14
N ASN A 70 15.67 -8.01 -3.98
CA ASN A 70 14.69 -8.46 -2.98
C ASN A 70 13.37 -7.66 -2.98
N GLY A 71 12.85 -7.33 -4.18
CA GLY A 71 11.61 -6.55 -4.30
C GLY A 71 11.78 -5.04 -4.07
N ILE A 72 12.97 -4.57 -3.74
CA ILE A 72 13.29 -3.16 -3.51
C ILE A 72 14.00 -2.60 -4.74
N ARG A 73 13.49 -1.48 -5.28
CA ARG A 73 14.16 -0.79 -6.39
C ARG A 73 15.41 -0.07 -5.89
N VAL A 74 16.58 -0.52 -6.32
CA VAL A 74 17.83 0.21 -6.11
C VAL A 74 17.70 1.58 -6.78
N THR A 75 17.90 2.64 -6.01
CA THR A 75 17.58 4.02 -6.42
C THR A 75 18.82 4.91 -6.26
N CYS A 76 19.52 5.18 -7.35
CA CYS A 76 20.70 6.05 -7.36
C CYS A 76 20.33 7.54 -7.42
N ASP A 77 21.32 8.43 -7.32
CA ASP A 77 21.15 9.89 -7.40
C ASP A 77 20.38 10.35 -8.65
N GLN A 78 20.66 9.73 -9.79
CA GLN A 78 20.00 10.08 -11.05
C GLN A 78 18.56 9.59 -11.11
N SER A 79 18.28 8.44 -10.49
CA SER A 79 16.96 7.83 -10.55
C SER A 79 15.98 8.38 -9.52
N ILE A 80 16.44 8.86 -8.33
CA ILE A 80 15.54 9.33 -7.27
C ILE A 80 14.67 10.52 -7.72
N ALA A 81 15.24 11.46 -8.49
CA ALA A 81 14.49 12.60 -9.02
C ALA A 81 13.38 12.12 -9.97
N ILE A 82 13.69 11.20 -10.89
CA ILE A 82 12.72 10.62 -11.82
C ILE A 82 11.63 9.84 -11.09
N VAL A 83 12.02 9.01 -10.11
CA VAL A 83 11.06 8.24 -9.29
C VAL A 83 10.09 9.17 -8.57
N ARG A 84 10.60 10.23 -7.93
CA ARG A 84 9.78 11.25 -7.27
C ARG A 84 8.82 11.93 -8.25
N ASP A 85 9.35 12.41 -9.38
CA ASP A 85 8.58 13.19 -10.35
C ASP A 85 7.47 12.35 -10.99
N VAL A 86 7.74 11.07 -11.29
CA VAL A 86 6.74 10.12 -11.78
C VAL A 86 5.67 9.84 -10.73
N LEU A 87 6.07 9.53 -9.49
CA LEU A 87 5.10 9.16 -8.46
C LEU A 87 4.22 10.33 -8.04
N ILE A 88 4.80 11.54 -7.85
CA ILE A 88 4.07 12.71 -7.36
C ILE A 88 3.41 13.47 -8.52
N GLY A 89 4.08 13.58 -9.67
CA GLY A 89 3.64 14.43 -10.79
C GLY A 89 2.79 13.73 -11.85
N GLU A 90 2.83 12.40 -11.93
CA GLU A 90 2.13 11.63 -12.96
C GLU A 90 1.14 10.64 -12.35
N VAL A 91 1.63 9.67 -11.57
CA VAL A 91 0.82 8.54 -11.09
C VAL A 91 -0.20 8.99 -10.07
N ASN A 92 0.23 9.72 -9.03
CA ASN A 92 -0.67 10.17 -7.96
C ASN A 92 -1.81 11.06 -8.47
N PRO A 93 -1.56 12.15 -9.22
CA PRO A 93 -2.66 12.99 -9.70
C PRO A 93 -3.56 12.28 -10.71
N SER A 94 -3.06 11.35 -11.51
CA SER A 94 -3.88 10.54 -12.41
C SER A 94 -4.86 9.67 -11.63
N LEU A 95 -4.40 8.99 -10.58
CA LEU A 95 -5.24 8.15 -9.72
C LEU A 95 -6.28 8.99 -8.96
N VAL A 96 -5.87 10.12 -8.39
CA VAL A 96 -6.77 11.07 -7.71
C VAL A 96 -7.86 11.57 -8.66
N HIS A 97 -7.49 11.91 -9.91
CA HIS A 97 -8.45 12.33 -10.91
C HIS A 97 -9.47 11.23 -11.23
N GLN A 98 -9.03 9.97 -11.37
CA GLN A 98 -9.95 8.84 -11.60
C GLN A 98 -10.94 8.67 -10.44
N LEU A 99 -10.48 8.73 -9.19
CA LEU A 99 -11.33 8.63 -8.01
C LEU A 99 -12.35 9.76 -7.93
N ASN A 100 -11.91 11.01 -8.15
CA ASN A 100 -12.78 12.18 -8.10
C ASN A 100 -13.86 12.15 -9.20
N ARG A 101 -13.54 11.63 -10.39
CA ARG A 101 -14.53 11.44 -11.46
C ARG A 101 -15.65 10.47 -11.08
N GLU A 102 -15.36 9.50 -10.24
CA GLU A 102 -16.32 8.51 -9.75
C GLU A 102 -17.00 8.95 -8.44
N GLY A 103 -16.90 10.24 -8.09
CA GLY A 103 -17.55 10.82 -6.91
C GLY A 103 -16.90 10.48 -5.58
N ILE A 104 -15.63 10.07 -5.59
CA ILE A 104 -14.85 9.81 -4.38
C ILE A 104 -13.99 11.03 -4.08
N ASP A 105 -14.29 11.77 -3.01
CA ASP A 105 -13.49 12.93 -2.59
C ASP A 105 -12.09 12.50 -2.17
N ALA A 106 -11.14 12.54 -3.09
CA ALA A 106 -9.78 12.08 -2.91
C ALA A 106 -8.76 13.23 -2.99
N ILE A 107 -7.70 13.14 -2.20
CA ILE A 107 -6.56 14.06 -2.22
C ILE A 107 -5.25 13.29 -2.32
N GLY A 108 -4.37 13.74 -3.22
CA GLY A 108 -3.03 13.17 -3.38
C GLY A 108 -2.06 13.69 -2.32
N LEU A 109 -1.26 12.78 -1.78
CA LEU A 109 -0.22 13.08 -0.79
C LEU A 109 1.06 12.31 -1.11
N SER A 110 2.17 12.88 -0.68
CA SER A 110 3.47 12.23 -0.58
C SER A 110 3.99 12.30 0.85
N GLY A 111 5.11 11.69 1.14
CA GLY A 111 5.72 11.79 2.47
C GLY A 111 6.16 13.20 2.87
N PHE A 112 6.31 14.12 1.90
CA PHE A 112 6.60 15.53 2.18
C PHE A 112 5.42 16.29 2.78
N ASP A 113 4.19 15.94 2.36
CA ASP A 113 2.98 16.67 2.72
C ASP A 113 2.68 16.51 4.20
N GLY A 114 2.74 17.61 4.94
CA GLY A 114 2.57 17.60 6.39
C GLY A 114 3.56 16.69 7.13
N LYS A 115 4.74 16.41 6.57
CA LYS A 115 5.71 15.44 7.09
C LYS A 115 5.08 14.06 7.30
N LEU A 116 4.31 13.60 6.29
CA LEU A 116 3.53 12.38 6.39
C LEU A 116 4.40 11.15 6.62
N LEU A 117 5.52 11.03 5.87
CA LEU A 117 6.47 9.92 6.02
C LEU A 117 7.88 10.48 6.30
N SER A 118 8.28 10.51 7.56
CA SER A 118 9.63 10.88 7.98
C SER A 118 10.53 9.65 7.93
N CYS A 119 11.63 9.74 7.18
CA CYS A 119 12.45 8.58 6.84
C CYS A 119 13.95 8.81 7.07
N THR A 120 14.65 7.72 7.31
CA THR A 120 16.13 7.61 7.19
C THR A 120 16.47 6.75 5.97
N LEU A 121 17.72 6.69 5.58
CA LEU A 121 18.20 5.75 4.56
C LEU A 121 18.11 4.31 5.10
N LEU A 122 17.57 3.38 4.31
CA LEU A 122 17.48 1.98 4.66
C LEU A 122 18.89 1.33 4.69
N ASP A 123 19.58 1.39 3.57
CA ASP A 123 20.97 0.96 3.38
C ASP A 123 21.49 1.68 2.14
N LYS A 124 22.30 2.72 2.35
CA LYS A 124 22.79 3.57 1.27
C LYS A 124 23.73 2.85 0.30
N GLU A 125 24.55 1.93 0.80
CA GLU A 125 25.53 1.22 -0.03
C GLU A 125 24.83 0.22 -0.95
N ARG A 126 23.83 -0.49 -0.43
CA ARG A 126 23.08 -1.52 -1.16
C ARG A 126 21.98 -0.95 -2.04
N TYR A 127 21.16 -0.04 -1.50
CA TYR A 127 19.93 0.39 -2.14
C TYR A 127 19.94 1.86 -2.60
N GLY A 128 20.94 2.65 -2.19
CA GLY A 128 21.01 4.08 -2.51
C GLY A 128 19.97 4.91 -1.75
N PHE A 129 19.15 5.68 -2.48
CA PHE A 129 18.12 6.57 -1.92
C PHE A 129 16.80 5.84 -1.68
N VAL A 130 16.86 4.77 -0.92
CA VAL A 130 15.69 4.03 -0.41
C VAL A 130 15.50 4.37 1.05
N GLY A 131 14.23 4.62 1.43
CA GLY A 131 13.85 5.05 2.77
C GLY A 131 13.38 3.92 3.67
N ASP A 132 13.75 4.03 4.95
CA ASP A 132 13.14 3.34 6.07
C ASP A 132 12.27 4.35 6.84
N ILE A 133 10.98 4.04 7.00
CA ILE A 133 10.00 4.93 7.64
C ILE A 133 10.19 4.88 9.16
N GLN A 134 10.59 6.00 9.74
CA GLN A 134 10.76 6.16 11.18
C GLN A 134 9.46 6.65 11.84
N GLN A 135 8.67 7.48 11.14
CA GLN A 135 7.43 8.04 11.65
C GLN A 135 6.43 8.28 10.54
N VAL A 136 5.16 7.97 10.82
CA VAL A 136 3.99 8.35 10.02
C VAL A 136 3.22 9.43 10.77
N ASN A 137 2.85 10.52 10.11
CA ASN A 137 1.95 11.52 10.67
C ASN A 137 0.49 11.05 10.58
N ASP A 138 0.11 10.14 11.47
CA ASP A 138 -1.24 9.59 11.62
C ASP A 138 -2.31 10.69 11.81
N ARG A 139 -1.96 11.77 12.51
CA ARG A 139 -2.88 12.88 12.79
C ARG A 139 -3.38 13.57 11.52
N LEU A 140 -2.52 13.68 10.49
CA LEU A 140 -2.92 14.23 9.18
C LEU A 140 -3.95 13.32 8.52
N LEU A 141 -3.65 12.02 8.44
CA LEU A 141 -4.54 11.04 7.81
C LEU A 141 -5.89 10.97 8.52
N VAL A 142 -5.89 10.87 9.86
CA VAL A 142 -7.12 10.79 10.66
C VAL A 142 -8.00 12.05 10.49
N LYS A 143 -7.41 13.24 10.36
CA LYS A 143 -8.17 14.47 10.09
C LYS A 143 -8.84 14.45 8.72
N LEU A 144 -8.13 14.00 7.69
CA LEU A 144 -8.68 13.89 6.33
C LEU A 144 -9.82 12.86 6.30
N LEU A 145 -9.60 11.69 6.88
CA LEU A 145 -10.61 10.62 6.98
C LEU A 145 -11.87 11.09 7.72
N ALA A 146 -11.70 11.81 8.84
CA ALA A 146 -12.81 12.37 9.61
C ALA A 146 -13.61 13.43 8.82
N SER A 147 -13.01 14.07 7.81
CA SER A 147 -13.67 15.01 6.90
C SER A 147 -14.29 14.32 5.67
N GLY A 148 -14.27 12.96 5.63
CA GLY A 148 -14.80 12.18 4.49
C GLY A 148 -13.83 12.05 3.30
N ILE A 149 -12.68 12.72 3.36
CA ILE A 149 -11.68 12.74 2.28
C ILE A 149 -10.87 11.45 2.31
N VAL A 150 -10.60 10.90 1.12
CA VAL A 150 -9.76 9.71 0.91
C VAL A 150 -8.32 10.15 0.61
N PRO A 151 -7.35 9.91 1.52
CA PRO A 151 -5.95 10.17 1.25
C PRO A 151 -5.40 9.14 0.24
N VAL A 152 -4.72 9.60 -0.80
CA VAL A 152 -4.03 8.79 -1.81
C VAL A 152 -2.53 9.04 -1.68
N VAL A 153 -1.80 8.10 -1.09
CA VAL A 153 -0.41 8.29 -0.68
C VAL A 153 0.55 7.63 -1.65
N SER A 154 1.45 8.41 -2.22
CA SER A 154 2.56 7.92 -3.03
C SER A 154 3.73 7.45 -2.17
N CYS A 155 4.51 6.48 -2.70
CA CYS A 155 5.61 5.83 -1.98
C CYS A 155 6.92 6.62 -2.03
N ILE A 156 6.85 7.93 -1.77
CA ILE A 156 7.99 8.82 -1.59
C ILE A 156 7.97 9.39 -0.19
N GLY A 157 9.04 9.13 0.58
CA GLY A 157 9.27 9.75 1.88
C GLY A 157 10.33 10.84 1.81
N ALA A 158 10.58 11.47 2.94
CA ALA A 158 11.59 12.51 3.07
C ALA A 158 12.46 12.30 4.31
N THR A 159 13.74 12.64 4.18
CA THR A 159 14.59 12.81 5.35
C THR A 159 14.25 14.12 6.07
N GLU A 160 14.74 14.32 7.29
CA GLU A 160 14.55 15.55 8.05
C GLU A 160 15.03 16.81 7.28
N CYS A 161 16.10 16.67 6.48
CA CYS A 161 16.61 17.76 5.64
C CYS A 161 15.93 17.87 4.27
N GLY A 162 14.82 17.14 4.05
CA GLY A 162 14.00 17.23 2.84
C GLY A 162 14.53 16.48 1.62
N LYS A 163 15.47 15.53 1.78
CA LYS A 163 15.91 14.68 0.66
C LYS A 163 14.85 13.61 0.36
N PRO A 164 14.44 13.41 -0.90
CA PRO A 164 13.49 12.38 -1.28
C PRO A 164 14.09 10.98 -1.12
N LEU A 165 13.28 10.06 -0.65
CA LEU A 165 13.61 8.64 -0.55
C LEU A 165 12.49 7.80 -1.17
N ASN A 166 12.85 6.88 -2.06
CA ASN A 166 11.94 5.88 -2.61
C ASN A 166 11.64 4.83 -1.55
N ILE A 167 10.39 4.41 -1.43
CA ILE A 167 9.99 3.41 -0.44
C ILE A 167 9.19 2.30 -1.13
N ASN A 168 9.35 1.07 -0.67
CA ASN A 168 8.51 -0.03 -1.13
C ASN A 168 7.04 0.25 -0.75
N ALA A 169 6.11 0.03 -1.69
CA ALA A 169 4.69 0.36 -1.51
C ALA A 169 4.02 -0.49 -0.43
N ASP A 170 4.44 -1.75 -0.27
CA ASP A 170 3.91 -2.64 0.76
C ASP A 170 4.35 -2.18 2.15
N THR A 171 5.61 -1.71 2.27
CA THR A 171 6.13 -1.08 3.50
C THR A 171 5.35 0.18 3.87
N VAL A 172 5.09 1.08 2.89
CA VAL A 172 4.28 2.30 3.15
C VAL A 172 2.89 1.93 3.63
N ALA A 173 2.24 0.97 2.96
CA ALA A 173 0.88 0.55 3.29
C ALA A 173 0.81 -0.07 4.69
N SER A 174 1.75 -0.95 5.04
CA SER A 174 1.84 -1.57 6.37
C SER A 174 2.05 -0.51 7.47
N LYS A 175 3.03 0.38 7.29
CA LYS A 175 3.32 1.44 8.28
C LYS A 175 2.15 2.41 8.48
N ILE A 176 1.42 2.75 7.40
CA ILE A 176 0.21 3.58 7.48
C ILE A 176 -0.90 2.80 8.19
N ALA A 177 -1.13 1.53 7.85
CA ALA A 177 -2.17 0.70 8.48
C ALA A 177 -1.97 0.64 10.00
N LEU A 178 -0.75 0.37 10.45
CA LEU A 178 -0.41 0.37 11.88
C LEU A 178 -0.61 1.74 12.52
N ALA A 179 -0.16 2.82 11.87
CA ALA A 179 -0.21 4.16 12.42
C ALA A 179 -1.65 4.66 12.64
N ILE A 180 -2.58 4.32 11.73
CA ILE A 180 -3.98 4.73 11.84
C ILE A 180 -4.86 3.70 12.57
N GLY A 181 -4.32 2.57 12.99
CA GLY A 181 -5.08 1.48 13.60
C GLY A 181 -6.09 0.87 12.62
N ALA A 182 -5.66 0.55 11.39
CA ALA A 182 -6.51 -0.10 10.40
C ALA A 182 -6.81 -1.54 10.82
N GLU A 183 -8.05 -1.98 10.61
CA GLU A 183 -8.46 -3.36 10.88
C GLU A 183 -8.02 -4.32 9.79
N SER A 184 -7.78 -3.80 8.57
CA SER A 184 -7.34 -4.60 7.43
C SER A 184 -6.49 -3.80 6.46
N LEU A 185 -5.57 -4.51 5.78
CA LEU A 185 -4.76 -4.03 4.67
C LEU A 185 -5.07 -4.87 3.42
N LEU A 186 -5.55 -4.25 2.35
CA LEU A 186 -5.87 -4.89 1.08
C LEU A 186 -4.73 -4.69 0.08
N PHE A 187 -4.11 -5.77 -0.37
CA PHE A 187 -3.18 -5.79 -1.50
C PHE A 187 -3.96 -6.07 -2.79
N VAL A 188 -4.29 -5.01 -3.52
CA VAL A 188 -5.01 -5.12 -4.78
C VAL A 188 -4.02 -5.40 -5.91
N THR A 189 -4.21 -6.53 -6.56
CA THR A 189 -3.33 -7.05 -7.62
C THR A 189 -4.16 -7.58 -8.79
N ASP A 190 -3.50 -8.12 -9.80
CA ASP A 190 -4.10 -8.84 -10.93
C ASP A 190 -4.56 -10.26 -10.57
N THR A 191 -4.32 -10.69 -9.34
CA THR A 191 -4.62 -12.06 -8.89
C THR A 191 -5.84 -12.04 -7.97
N PRO A 192 -6.86 -12.90 -8.20
CA PRO A 192 -8.11 -12.89 -7.44
C PRO A 192 -8.01 -13.47 -6.03
N GLY A 193 -6.80 -13.79 -5.56
CA GLY A 193 -6.57 -14.40 -4.24
C GLY A 193 -5.64 -15.61 -4.32
N ILE A 194 -5.53 -16.35 -3.23
CA ILE A 194 -4.75 -17.59 -3.16
C ILE A 194 -5.61 -18.72 -3.68
N LYS A 195 -5.13 -19.37 -4.74
CA LYS A 195 -5.81 -20.49 -5.39
C LYS A 195 -5.10 -21.80 -5.06
N ILE A 196 -5.85 -22.76 -4.48
CA ILE A 196 -5.39 -24.11 -4.23
C ILE A 196 -6.22 -25.07 -5.07
N GLY A 197 -5.57 -25.83 -5.91
CA GLY A 197 -6.26 -26.59 -6.96
C GLY A 197 -7.06 -25.66 -7.88
N ASN A 198 -8.38 -25.79 -7.91
CA ASN A 198 -9.28 -24.94 -8.70
C ASN A 198 -10.09 -23.92 -7.90
N GLU A 199 -9.89 -23.84 -6.58
CA GLU A 199 -10.68 -23.01 -5.70
C GLU A 199 -9.87 -21.87 -5.07
N ILE A 200 -10.45 -20.67 -5.07
CA ILE A 200 -9.91 -19.52 -4.34
C ILE A 200 -10.28 -19.69 -2.86
N GLN A 201 -9.28 -19.64 -2.01
CA GLN A 201 -9.47 -19.72 -0.57
C GLN A 201 -10.00 -18.39 -0.03
N SER A 202 -11.09 -18.43 0.74
CA SER A 202 -11.68 -17.21 1.32
C SER A 202 -10.87 -16.68 2.49
N THR A 203 -10.43 -17.58 3.36
CA THR A 203 -9.66 -17.29 4.57
C THR A 203 -8.53 -18.30 4.72
N VAL A 204 -7.36 -17.83 5.12
CA VAL A 204 -6.18 -18.69 5.33
C VAL A 204 -5.34 -18.19 6.50
N SER A 205 -4.69 -19.10 7.19
CA SER A 205 -3.69 -18.78 8.21
C SER A 205 -2.28 -18.77 7.63
N PRO A 206 -1.31 -18.09 8.27
CA PRO A 206 0.11 -18.19 7.90
C PRO A 206 0.62 -19.63 7.89
N SER A 207 0.11 -20.50 8.79
CA SER A 207 0.47 -21.92 8.85
C SER A 207 -0.02 -22.70 7.64
N ASP A 208 -1.18 -22.39 7.07
CA ASP A 208 -1.68 -23.02 5.84
C ASP A 208 -0.85 -22.60 4.63
N ILE A 209 -0.49 -21.31 4.56
CA ILE A 209 0.39 -20.81 3.52
C ILE A 209 1.73 -21.55 3.53
N ALA A 210 2.34 -21.72 4.69
CA ALA A 210 3.61 -22.46 4.81
C ALA A 210 3.49 -23.89 4.27
N LYS A 211 2.44 -24.63 4.66
CA LYS A 211 2.17 -25.99 4.16
C LYS A 211 2.01 -26.02 2.64
N TRP A 212 1.28 -25.07 2.06
CA TRP A 212 1.04 -25.04 0.61
C TRP A 212 2.27 -24.60 -0.18
N ILE A 213 3.16 -23.80 0.39
CA ILE A 213 4.47 -23.52 -0.22
C ILE A 213 5.32 -24.78 -0.25
N GLU A 214 5.38 -25.54 0.86
CA GLU A 214 6.12 -26.82 0.95
C GLU A 214 5.55 -27.87 -0.01
N ALA A 215 4.22 -27.94 -0.14
CA ALA A 215 3.54 -28.85 -1.07
C ALA A 215 3.68 -28.44 -2.54
N GLY A 216 4.13 -27.19 -2.82
CA GLY A 216 4.23 -26.66 -4.18
C GLY A 216 2.90 -26.15 -4.76
N ASP A 217 1.86 -26.02 -3.95
CA ASP A 217 0.57 -25.45 -4.34
C ASP A 217 0.64 -23.94 -4.51
N ILE A 218 1.45 -23.26 -3.66
CA ILE A 218 1.80 -21.84 -3.80
C ILE A 218 3.20 -21.74 -4.40
N TYR A 219 3.31 -21.11 -5.57
CA TYR A 219 4.57 -21.00 -6.31
C TYR A 219 4.69 -19.66 -7.06
N GLY A 220 5.89 -19.40 -7.61
CA GLY A 220 6.18 -18.28 -8.50
C GLY A 220 5.86 -16.93 -7.91
N GLY A 221 5.13 -16.11 -8.64
CA GLY A 221 4.79 -14.73 -8.24
C GLY A 221 3.82 -14.61 -7.06
N MET A 222 3.19 -15.71 -6.60
CA MET A 222 2.36 -15.69 -5.41
C MET A 222 3.20 -15.69 -4.12
N ILE A 223 4.36 -16.35 -4.10
CA ILE A 223 5.24 -16.44 -2.92
C ILE A 223 5.58 -15.04 -2.36
N PRO A 224 6.11 -14.08 -3.14
CA PRO A 224 6.40 -12.76 -2.60
C PRO A 224 5.15 -12.02 -2.09
N LYS A 225 3.97 -12.25 -2.66
CA LYS A 225 2.72 -11.63 -2.23
C LYS A 225 2.27 -12.14 -0.86
N VAL A 226 2.30 -13.47 -0.65
CA VAL A 226 1.94 -14.05 0.65
C VAL A 226 2.97 -13.73 1.74
N ASN A 227 4.26 -13.69 1.39
CA ASN A 227 5.29 -13.28 2.34
C ASN A 227 5.09 -11.82 2.76
N ALA A 228 4.84 -10.89 1.84
CA ALA A 228 4.54 -9.50 2.17
C ALA A 228 3.28 -9.38 3.07
N ALA A 229 2.27 -10.22 2.86
CA ALA A 229 1.09 -10.25 3.72
C ALA A 229 1.43 -10.76 5.13
N ILE A 230 2.23 -11.83 5.25
CA ILE A 230 2.69 -12.37 6.54
C ILE A 230 3.54 -11.33 7.28
N ASP A 231 4.48 -10.67 6.60
CA ASP A 231 5.30 -9.61 7.19
C ASP A 231 4.44 -8.47 7.77
N CYS A 232 3.31 -8.15 7.14
CA CYS A 232 2.37 -7.14 7.66
C CYS A 232 1.62 -7.64 8.90
N LEU A 233 1.21 -8.91 8.93
CA LEU A 233 0.58 -9.53 10.10
C LEU A 233 1.56 -9.58 11.29
N ASP A 234 2.79 -10.00 11.04
CA ASP A 234 3.85 -10.07 12.06
C ASP A 234 4.20 -8.67 12.60
N ALA A 235 4.07 -7.63 11.76
CA ALA A 235 4.20 -6.25 12.18
C ALA A 235 3.01 -5.74 13.02
N GLY A 236 1.90 -6.49 13.12
CA GLY A 236 0.74 -6.19 13.95
C GLY A 236 -0.49 -5.68 13.21
N VAL A 237 -0.54 -5.75 11.88
CA VAL A 237 -1.79 -5.51 11.12
C VAL A 237 -2.74 -6.68 11.39
N PRO A 238 -4.00 -6.46 11.83
CA PRO A 238 -4.88 -7.56 12.26
C PRO A 238 -5.22 -8.55 11.15
N SER A 239 -5.46 -8.08 9.92
CA SER A 239 -5.72 -8.93 8.75
C SER A 239 -5.17 -8.32 7.48
N VAL A 240 -4.75 -9.16 6.54
CA VAL A 240 -4.30 -8.74 5.21
C VAL A 240 -5.09 -9.51 4.16
N GLN A 241 -5.59 -8.81 3.14
CA GLN A 241 -6.29 -9.43 2.04
C GLN A 241 -5.48 -9.31 0.74
N ILE A 242 -5.29 -10.42 0.03
CA ILE A 242 -4.86 -10.40 -1.38
C ILE A 242 -6.13 -10.41 -2.21
N ALA A 243 -6.37 -9.31 -2.93
CA ALA A 243 -7.61 -9.06 -3.65
C ALA A 243 -7.35 -8.68 -5.10
N ASP A 244 -8.35 -8.90 -5.94
CA ASP A 244 -8.40 -8.36 -7.28
C ASP A 244 -8.98 -6.93 -7.31
N GLN A 245 -9.23 -6.42 -8.51
CA GLN A 245 -9.83 -5.11 -8.73
C GLN A 245 -11.30 -4.99 -8.30
N HIS A 246 -11.97 -6.08 -7.91
CA HIS A 246 -13.30 -6.06 -7.30
C HIS A 246 -13.22 -5.99 -5.77
N LEU A 247 -12.02 -5.80 -5.21
CA LEU A 247 -11.74 -5.81 -3.77
C LEU A 247 -12.23 -7.08 -3.09
N SER A 248 -12.22 -8.20 -3.81
CA SER A 248 -12.53 -9.54 -3.31
C SER A 248 -11.33 -10.45 -3.48
N GLY A 249 -11.17 -11.42 -2.57
CA GLY A 249 -10.02 -12.31 -2.61
C GLY A 249 -9.86 -13.12 -1.34
N THR A 250 -8.61 -13.42 -0.99
CA THR A 250 -8.26 -14.23 0.18
C THR A 250 -7.85 -13.34 1.35
N THR A 251 -8.52 -13.50 2.48
CA THR A 251 -8.13 -12.87 3.74
C THR A 251 -7.13 -13.75 4.47
N ILE A 252 -6.00 -13.19 4.85
CA ILE A 252 -4.95 -13.83 5.62
C ILE A 252 -4.96 -13.23 7.02
N GLY A 253 -5.00 -14.09 8.05
CA GLY A 253 -5.03 -13.67 9.44
C GLY A 253 -4.70 -14.81 10.37
N PHE A 254 -4.53 -14.51 11.66
CA PHE A 254 -4.44 -15.55 12.69
C PHE A 254 -5.84 -16.08 13.00
N GLU A 255 -5.94 -17.31 13.51
CA GLU A 255 -7.23 -18.01 13.75
C GLU A 255 -8.23 -17.19 14.58
N GLU A 256 -7.76 -16.35 15.48
CA GLU A 256 -8.57 -15.45 16.31
C GLU A 256 -9.34 -14.39 15.50
N VAL A 257 -8.90 -14.08 14.29
CA VAL A 257 -9.54 -13.09 13.39
C VAL A 257 -10.78 -13.67 12.71
N PHE A 258 -10.90 -14.99 12.65
CA PHE A 258 -11.97 -15.70 11.94
C PHE A 258 -13.05 -16.26 12.89
N SER A 259 -12.87 -16.09 14.20
CA SER A 259 -13.83 -16.47 15.26
C SER A 259 -14.74 -15.29 15.60
#